data_eee3227984b323aad8a57a17020d07d6
#
_entry.id   eee3227984b323aad8a57a17020d07d6
#
_cell.length_a   1.000
_cell.length_b   1.000
_cell.length_c   1.000
_cell.angle_alpha   90.00
_cell.angle_beta   90.00
_cell.angle_gamma   90.00
#
_symmetry.space_group_name_H-M   'P 1'
#
loop_
_entity.id
_entity.type
_entity.pdbx_description
1 polymer ?
#
loop_
_entity_poly.entity_id
_entity_poly.type
_entity_poly.pdbx_seq_one_letter_code
_entity_poly.pdbx_strand_id
1 'polypeptide(L)'
;RQSSGSERKGYMIYGHSAGGQFVQRFMLFYDSPYVEKAVIGSPGWYTFPDASQDFPYGVRNIPYVTPETIRKYLAKPIILQLATGDTIRESYLRKTPEAEAQGRNRYERGNQFYRYLHRIAAEHNWPCNWQKIEEQGIGHHSAGMGRRAVPAMLGDSLRALFIGNSYTQYNRLVRQVQALAASTGHKLSVKLVEHGGWTLRKHAANPETLDAIREGNWDFVILQDQS
;
A
#
# COMPACT_ATOMS: atom_id res chain seq x y z
N ARG A 1 -8.76 -20.02 -3.87
CA ARG A 1 -9.10 -19.06 -2.79
C ARG A 1 -9.97 -19.81 -1.76
N GLN A 2 -9.42 -20.14 -0.61
CA GLN A 2 -10.26 -20.40 0.56
C GLN A 2 -10.90 -19.07 0.92
N SER A 3 -12.20 -19.02 1.10
CA SER A 3 -12.96 -17.80 1.34
C SER A 3 -12.51 -17.16 2.66
N SER A 4 -11.87 -16.01 2.57
CA SER A 4 -11.57 -15.18 3.75
C SER A 4 -12.81 -14.47 4.30
N GLY A 5 -13.99 -14.75 3.78
CA GLY A 5 -15.21 -14.00 4.09
C GLY A 5 -15.23 -12.56 3.58
N SER A 6 -14.20 -12.15 2.87
CA SER A 6 -14.13 -10.81 2.29
C SER A 6 -14.86 -10.74 0.95
N GLU A 7 -15.78 -9.80 0.82
CA GLU A 7 -16.46 -9.48 -0.44
C GLU A 7 -15.60 -8.63 -1.39
N ARG A 8 -14.42 -8.21 -0.97
CA ARG A 8 -13.49 -7.46 -1.83
C ARG A 8 -13.09 -8.31 -3.03
N LYS A 9 -13.30 -7.78 -4.21
CA LYS A 9 -12.92 -8.42 -5.48
C LYS A 9 -11.44 -8.22 -5.81
N GLY A 10 -10.81 -7.22 -5.20
CA GLY A 10 -9.42 -6.85 -5.40
C GLY A 10 -8.57 -6.91 -4.13
N TYR A 11 -7.31 -6.51 -4.29
CA TYR A 11 -6.34 -6.41 -3.19
C TYR A 11 -5.41 -5.22 -3.40
N MET A 12 -4.82 -4.77 -2.30
CA MET A 12 -3.74 -3.79 -2.31
C MET A 12 -2.40 -4.51 -2.17
N ILE A 13 -1.36 -3.98 -2.78
CA ILE A 13 -0.02 -4.58 -2.74
C ILE A 13 0.99 -3.56 -2.26
N TYR A 14 1.85 -3.97 -1.33
CA TYR A 14 2.97 -3.20 -0.82
C TYR A 14 4.27 -3.98 -0.97
N GLY A 15 5.32 -3.30 -1.36
CA GLY A 15 6.67 -3.84 -1.36
C GLY A 15 7.70 -2.80 -0.98
N HIS A 16 8.67 -3.17 -0.13
CA HIS A 16 9.79 -2.33 0.29
C HIS A 16 11.11 -2.87 -0.25
N SER A 17 12.01 -1.99 -0.66
CA SER A 17 13.36 -2.36 -1.14
C SER A 17 13.29 -3.33 -2.33
N ALA A 18 13.80 -4.56 -2.20
CA ALA A 18 13.67 -5.60 -3.22
C ALA A 18 12.20 -5.96 -3.50
N GLY A 19 11.34 -5.96 -2.46
CA GLY A 19 9.89 -6.09 -2.61
C GLY A 19 9.29 -4.93 -3.41
N GLY A 20 9.80 -3.72 -3.23
CA GLY A 20 9.42 -2.55 -4.03
C GLY A 20 9.81 -2.69 -5.51
N GLN A 21 10.99 -3.25 -5.80
CA GLN A 21 11.40 -3.60 -7.16
C GLN A 21 10.47 -4.64 -7.79
N PHE A 22 10.07 -5.65 -7.01
CA PHE A 22 9.12 -6.66 -7.46
C PHE A 22 7.77 -6.03 -7.80
N VAL A 23 7.19 -5.25 -6.88
CA VAL A 23 5.88 -4.61 -7.09
C VAL A 23 5.93 -3.67 -8.30
N GLN A 24 7.00 -2.88 -8.45
CA GLN A 24 7.18 -1.97 -9.59
C GLN A 24 7.11 -2.73 -10.93
N ARG A 25 7.84 -3.84 -11.05
CA ARG A 25 7.84 -4.68 -12.26
C ARG A 25 6.53 -5.44 -12.44
N PHE A 26 5.97 -5.96 -11.37
CA PHE A 26 4.66 -6.61 -11.41
C PHE A 26 3.61 -5.66 -11.98
N MET A 27 3.57 -4.41 -11.53
CA MET A 27 2.64 -3.41 -12.04
C MET A 27 2.93 -2.99 -13.49
N LEU A 28 4.20 -3.04 -13.93
CA LEU A 28 4.59 -2.73 -15.31
C LEU A 28 4.23 -3.88 -16.26
N PHE A 29 4.54 -5.11 -15.88
CA PHE A 29 4.48 -6.28 -16.78
C PHE A 29 3.15 -7.02 -16.71
N TYR A 30 2.38 -6.82 -15.66
CA TYR A 30 1.13 -7.55 -15.47
C TYR A 30 -0.06 -6.60 -15.25
N ASP A 31 -1.06 -6.73 -16.13
CA ASP A 31 -2.28 -5.93 -16.04
C ASP A 31 -3.35 -6.67 -15.23
N SER A 32 -3.17 -6.70 -13.90
CA SER A 32 -4.10 -7.36 -12.99
C SER A 32 -5.36 -6.52 -12.77
N PRO A 33 -6.55 -7.06 -13.05
CA PRO A 33 -7.81 -6.38 -12.73
C PRO A 33 -8.12 -6.38 -11.23
N TYR A 34 -7.32 -7.08 -10.43
CA TYR A 34 -7.56 -7.26 -8.99
C TYR A 34 -6.70 -6.34 -8.11
N VAL A 35 -5.73 -5.62 -8.68
CA VAL A 35 -4.93 -4.67 -7.90
C VAL A 35 -5.66 -3.33 -7.83
N GLU A 36 -6.21 -3.04 -6.65
CA GLU A 36 -6.93 -1.78 -6.38
C GLU A 36 -5.96 -0.61 -6.16
N LYS A 37 -4.83 -0.87 -5.52
CA LYS A 37 -3.76 0.12 -5.26
C LYS A 37 -2.43 -0.57 -5.02
N ALA A 38 -1.34 0.05 -5.44
CA ALA A 38 0.01 -0.41 -5.12
C ALA A 38 0.81 0.68 -4.41
N VAL A 39 1.62 0.28 -3.40
CA VAL A 39 2.59 1.16 -2.77
C VAL A 39 3.99 0.56 -2.93
N ILE A 40 4.90 1.32 -3.49
CA ILE A 40 6.26 0.93 -3.83
C ILE A 40 7.22 1.70 -2.93
N GLY A 41 7.77 1.03 -1.91
CA GLY A 41 8.62 1.64 -0.88
C GLY A 41 10.10 1.53 -1.21
N SER A 42 10.78 2.62 -1.44
CA SER A 42 12.24 2.78 -1.55
C SER A 42 12.96 1.63 -2.29
N PRO A 43 12.64 1.32 -3.56
CA PRO A 43 13.40 0.35 -4.37
C PRO A 43 14.87 0.69 -4.45
N GLY A 44 15.72 -0.32 -4.51
CA GLY A 44 17.16 -0.13 -4.70
C GLY A 44 17.52 0.46 -6.08
N TRP A 45 16.71 0.19 -7.09
CA TRP A 45 16.78 0.68 -8.46
C TRP A 45 15.47 0.33 -9.20
N TYR A 46 15.27 0.88 -10.40
CA TYR A 46 14.01 0.80 -11.14
C TYR A 46 14.19 0.22 -12.53
N THR A 47 13.14 -0.42 -13.05
CA THR A 47 12.98 -0.72 -14.46
C THR A 47 12.19 0.43 -15.08
N PHE A 48 12.86 1.27 -15.85
CA PHE A 48 12.21 2.38 -16.55
C PHE A 48 11.39 1.83 -17.73
N PRO A 49 10.20 2.36 -18.02
CA PRO A 49 9.48 2.04 -19.25
C PRO A 49 10.12 2.72 -20.45
N ASP A 50 11.37 2.37 -20.71
CA ASP A 50 12.27 2.96 -21.72
C ASP A 50 12.78 1.87 -22.66
N ALA A 51 12.33 1.92 -23.92
CA ALA A 51 12.72 0.98 -24.95
C ALA A 51 14.15 1.22 -25.51
N SER A 52 14.84 2.27 -25.09
CA SER A 52 16.25 2.49 -25.43
C SER A 52 17.21 1.68 -24.57
N GLN A 53 16.78 1.20 -23.41
CA GLN A 53 17.57 0.44 -22.45
C GLN A 53 17.11 -1.02 -22.32
N ASP A 54 18.07 -1.92 -22.14
CA ASP A 54 17.78 -3.33 -21.90
C ASP A 54 17.20 -3.59 -20.49
N PHE A 55 16.41 -4.64 -20.37
CA PHE A 55 16.08 -5.19 -19.05
C PHE A 55 17.38 -5.62 -18.34
N PRO A 56 17.53 -5.35 -17.04
CA PRO A 56 16.47 -5.00 -16.11
C PRO A 56 16.27 -3.49 -15.87
N TYR A 57 17.01 -2.61 -16.51
CA TYR A 57 16.92 -1.15 -16.28
C TYR A 57 15.92 -0.45 -17.20
N GLY A 58 15.69 -1.00 -18.38
CA GLY A 58 14.67 -0.58 -19.34
C GLY A 58 13.83 -1.75 -19.82
N VAL A 59 13.13 -1.56 -20.92
CA VAL A 59 12.18 -2.53 -21.47
C VAL A 59 12.51 -2.94 -22.92
N ARG A 60 13.68 -2.56 -23.44
CA ARG A 60 14.13 -3.06 -24.75
C ARG A 60 14.16 -4.58 -24.74
N ASN A 61 13.74 -5.19 -25.81
CA ASN A 61 13.64 -6.64 -25.95
C ASN A 61 12.59 -7.33 -25.05
N ILE A 62 11.65 -6.57 -24.51
CA ILE A 62 10.47 -7.10 -23.83
C ILE A 62 9.26 -6.93 -24.77
N PRO A 63 8.94 -7.91 -25.62
CA PRO A 63 8.04 -7.70 -26.76
C PRO A 63 6.58 -7.41 -26.37
N TYR A 64 6.16 -7.75 -25.15
CA TYR A 64 4.82 -7.47 -24.65
C TYR A 64 4.70 -6.10 -23.95
N VAL A 65 5.80 -5.36 -23.79
CA VAL A 65 5.76 -3.98 -23.30
C VAL A 65 5.68 -3.03 -24.49
N THR A 66 4.46 -2.66 -24.82
CA THR A 66 4.11 -1.75 -25.90
C THR A 66 3.82 -0.34 -25.38
N PRO A 67 3.70 0.68 -26.23
CA PRO A 67 3.22 2.00 -25.80
C PRO A 67 1.91 1.96 -25.04
N GLU A 68 0.98 1.08 -25.42
CA GLU A 68 -0.29 0.90 -24.72
C GLU A 68 -0.09 0.28 -23.33
N THR A 69 0.83 -0.68 -23.17
CA THR A 69 1.21 -1.22 -21.86
C THR A 69 1.73 -0.13 -20.94
N ILE A 70 2.59 0.76 -21.47
CA ILE A 70 3.17 1.87 -20.72
C ILE A 70 2.07 2.89 -20.34
N ARG A 71 1.19 3.25 -21.27
CA ARG A 71 0.04 4.14 -21.01
C ARG A 71 -0.84 3.60 -19.88
N LYS A 72 -1.17 2.31 -19.91
CA LYS A 72 -1.94 1.65 -18.84
C LYS A 72 -1.19 1.65 -17.51
N TYR A 73 0.11 1.39 -17.54
CA TYR A 73 0.96 1.41 -16.34
C TYR A 73 0.97 2.79 -15.66
N LEU A 74 1.08 3.85 -16.44
CA LEU A 74 1.03 5.23 -15.93
C LEU A 74 -0.34 5.58 -15.34
N ALA A 75 -1.41 5.04 -15.88
CA ALA A 75 -2.77 5.26 -15.40
C ALA A 75 -3.15 4.47 -14.13
N LYS A 76 -2.30 3.54 -13.68
CA LYS A 76 -2.58 2.75 -12.47
C LYS A 76 -2.47 3.58 -11.19
N PRO A 77 -3.28 3.31 -10.15
CA PRO A 77 -3.23 3.99 -8.87
C PRO A 77 -2.04 3.49 -8.04
N ILE A 78 -0.87 4.04 -8.31
CA ILE A 78 0.39 3.64 -7.68
C ILE A 78 0.96 4.80 -6.87
N ILE A 79 1.41 4.49 -5.66
CA ILE A 79 2.11 5.42 -4.78
C ILE A 79 3.58 4.99 -4.68
N LEU A 80 4.47 5.90 -5.04
CA LEU A 80 5.89 5.78 -4.77
C LEU A 80 6.20 6.40 -3.41
N GLN A 81 6.56 5.56 -2.45
CA GLN A 81 6.92 5.96 -1.10
C GLN A 81 8.43 6.01 -0.96
N LEU A 82 8.98 7.18 -0.67
CA LEU A 82 10.43 7.40 -0.53
C LEU A 82 10.77 7.88 0.89
N ALA A 83 11.79 7.28 1.48
CA ALA A 83 12.37 7.74 2.74
C ALA A 83 13.40 8.82 2.48
N THR A 84 13.23 10.03 3.05
CA THR A 84 14.14 11.15 2.79
C THR A 84 15.55 10.93 3.34
N GLY A 85 15.69 10.10 4.37
CA GLY A 85 16.98 9.69 4.93
C GLY A 85 17.63 8.46 4.26
N ASP A 86 17.02 7.89 3.21
CA ASP A 86 17.57 6.73 2.50
C ASP A 86 18.64 7.15 1.47
N THR A 87 19.64 7.88 1.97
CA THR A 87 20.74 8.46 1.20
C THR A 87 22.05 7.71 1.37
N ILE A 88 22.09 6.72 2.26
CA ILE A 88 23.30 5.94 2.56
C ILE A 88 23.55 4.95 1.42
N ARG A 89 24.83 4.82 1.04
CA ARG A 89 25.29 3.93 -0.02
C ARG A 89 25.87 2.65 0.58
N GLU A 90 25.02 1.82 1.18
CA GLU A 90 25.45 0.55 1.77
C GLU A 90 26.13 -0.36 0.74
N SER A 91 26.88 -1.36 1.24
CA SER A 91 27.62 -2.31 0.38
C SER A 91 26.72 -3.08 -0.58
N TYR A 92 25.50 -3.40 -0.15
CA TYR A 92 24.52 -4.17 -0.91
C TYR A 92 23.64 -3.29 -1.85
N LEU A 93 23.79 -1.96 -1.83
CA LEU A 93 23.15 -1.11 -2.83
C LEU A 93 23.82 -1.37 -4.19
N ARG A 94 23.03 -1.68 -5.20
CA ARG A 94 23.52 -1.93 -6.56
C ARG A 94 24.22 -0.72 -7.12
N LYS A 95 25.47 -0.92 -7.64
CA LYS A 95 26.38 0.13 -8.09
C LYS A 95 26.87 -0.10 -9.53
N THR A 96 26.08 -0.80 -10.36
CA THR A 96 26.39 -0.88 -11.79
C THR A 96 26.23 0.51 -12.45
N PRO A 97 26.90 0.78 -13.57
CA PRO A 97 26.81 2.07 -14.25
C PRO A 97 25.36 2.51 -14.50
N GLU A 98 24.49 1.58 -14.90
CA GLU A 98 23.08 1.84 -15.19
C GLU A 98 22.29 2.18 -13.92
N ALA A 99 22.59 1.53 -12.79
CA ALA A 99 21.97 1.84 -11.51
C ALA A 99 22.44 3.20 -10.97
N GLU A 100 23.72 3.52 -11.16
CA GLU A 100 24.29 4.83 -10.79
C GLU A 100 23.73 5.96 -11.66
N ALA A 101 23.44 5.70 -12.94
CA ALA A 101 22.78 6.66 -13.82
C ALA A 101 21.36 7.03 -13.33
N GLN A 102 20.71 6.16 -12.54
CA GLN A 102 19.43 6.47 -11.91
C GLN A 102 19.56 7.37 -10.66
N GLY A 103 20.74 7.50 -10.08
CA GLY A 103 21.02 8.28 -8.87
C GLY A 103 21.98 7.55 -7.92
N ARG A 104 22.61 8.30 -7.03
CA ARG A 104 23.64 7.78 -6.12
C ARG A 104 23.08 6.91 -5.00
N ASN A 105 21.83 7.14 -4.63
CA ASN A 105 21.15 6.46 -3.52
C ASN A 105 19.68 6.21 -3.87
N ARG A 106 18.96 5.49 -3.02
CA ARG A 106 17.55 5.10 -3.30
C ARG A 106 16.61 6.29 -3.40
N TYR A 107 16.83 7.30 -2.57
CA TYR A 107 16.01 8.52 -2.59
C TYR A 107 16.17 9.28 -3.91
N GLU A 108 17.41 9.48 -4.38
CA GLU A 108 17.67 10.11 -5.69
C GLU A 108 17.07 9.28 -6.83
N ARG A 109 17.28 7.96 -6.83
CA ARG A 109 16.77 7.05 -7.87
C ARG A 109 15.25 7.11 -7.97
N GLY A 110 14.56 7.09 -6.83
CA GLY A 110 13.11 7.20 -6.78
C GLY A 110 12.60 8.53 -7.32
N ASN A 111 13.26 9.63 -6.96
CA ASN A 111 12.90 10.95 -7.47
C ASN A 111 13.13 11.09 -8.98
N GLN A 112 14.23 10.53 -9.50
CA GLN A 112 14.48 10.52 -10.95
C GLN A 112 13.46 9.66 -11.69
N PHE A 113 13.15 8.47 -11.16
CA PHE A 113 12.13 7.60 -11.73
C PHE A 113 10.76 8.28 -11.77
N TYR A 114 10.32 8.91 -10.67
CA TYR A 114 9.05 9.63 -10.62
C TYR A 114 8.98 10.77 -11.65
N ARG A 115 10.03 11.59 -11.74
CA ARG A 115 10.10 12.66 -12.75
C ARG A 115 10.06 12.11 -14.18
N TYR A 116 10.73 10.98 -14.43
CA TYR A 116 10.71 10.34 -15.75
C TYR A 116 9.29 9.92 -16.14
N LEU A 117 8.53 9.28 -15.25
CA LEU A 117 7.16 8.86 -15.54
C LEU A 117 6.25 10.03 -15.89
N HIS A 118 6.34 11.12 -15.14
CA HIS A 118 5.55 12.33 -15.43
C HIS A 118 5.98 13.01 -16.73
N ARG A 119 7.26 12.99 -17.04
CA ARG A 119 7.78 13.55 -18.30
C ARG A 119 7.23 12.78 -19.50
N ILE A 120 7.36 11.46 -19.54
CA ILE A 120 6.85 10.67 -20.67
C ILE A 120 5.33 10.74 -20.79
N ALA A 121 4.62 10.83 -19.68
CA ALA A 121 3.18 11.04 -19.68
C ALA A 121 2.81 12.37 -20.36
N ALA A 122 3.51 13.44 -20.04
CA ALA A 122 3.30 14.75 -20.65
C ALA A 122 3.70 14.76 -22.15
N GLU A 123 4.83 14.16 -22.51
CA GLU A 123 5.30 14.07 -23.91
C GLU A 123 4.29 13.37 -24.83
N HIS A 124 3.56 12.37 -24.29
CA HIS A 124 2.59 11.60 -25.05
C HIS A 124 1.13 12.00 -24.80
N ASN A 125 0.90 13.00 -23.95
CA ASN A 125 -0.45 13.36 -23.47
C ASN A 125 -1.24 12.18 -22.88
N TRP A 126 -0.55 11.36 -22.08
CA TRP A 126 -1.12 10.22 -21.37
C TRP A 126 -1.49 10.56 -19.93
N PRO A 127 -2.52 9.89 -19.34
CA PRO A 127 -2.80 10.04 -17.91
C PRO A 127 -1.64 9.46 -17.07
N CYS A 128 -1.32 10.14 -15.96
CA CYS A 128 -0.39 9.62 -14.96
C CYS A 128 -1.01 9.74 -13.57
N ASN A 129 -1.41 8.60 -13.00
CA ASN A 129 -2.06 8.53 -11.69
C ASN A 129 -1.05 8.15 -10.58
N TRP A 130 0.23 8.19 -10.89
CA TRP A 130 1.27 7.98 -9.90
C TRP A 130 1.35 9.15 -8.94
N GLN A 131 1.38 8.83 -7.66
CA GLN A 131 1.60 9.77 -6.58
C GLN A 131 2.94 9.49 -5.91
N LYS A 132 3.56 10.52 -5.34
CA LYS A 132 4.78 10.37 -4.54
C LYS A 132 4.51 10.86 -3.13
N ILE A 133 4.91 10.05 -2.14
CA ILE A 133 4.95 10.46 -0.74
C ILE A 133 6.40 10.37 -0.23
N GLU A 134 6.78 11.34 0.59
CA GLU A 134 8.11 11.42 1.17
C GLU A 134 8.02 11.29 2.68
N GLU A 135 8.65 10.23 3.20
CA GLU A 135 8.67 9.93 4.63
C GLU A 135 9.85 10.63 5.30
N GLN A 136 9.55 11.70 6.00
CA GLN A 136 10.56 12.55 6.63
C GLN A 136 11.28 11.83 7.78
N GLY A 137 12.61 12.02 7.85
CA GLY A 137 13.43 11.58 8.98
C GLY A 137 13.60 10.06 9.11
N ILE A 138 13.22 9.27 8.10
CA ILE A 138 13.39 7.83 8.10
C ILE A 138 14.40 7.42 7.01
N GLY A 139 15.25 6.45 7.33
CA GLY A 139 16.18 5.81 6.41
C GLY A 139 15.61 4.54 5.80
N HIS A 140 16.50 3.64 5.33
CA HIS A 140 16.12 2.36 4.73
C HIS A 140 15.65 1.35 5.79
N HIS A 141 14.48 1.60 6.38
CA HIS A 141 13.95 0.82 7.50
C HIS A 141 12.56 0.23 7.17
N SER A 142 12.52 -1.08 6.88
CA SER A 142 11.32 -1.76 6.36
C SER A 142 10.09 -1.63 7.25
N ALA A 143 10.24 -1.87 8.56
CA ALA A 143 9.11 -1.79 9.50
C ALA A 143 8.56 -0.35 9.64
N GLY A 144 9.45 0.65 9.63
CA GLY A 144 9.05 2.06 9.66
C GLY A 144 8.30 2.47 8.40
N MET A 145 8.85 2.11 7.24
CA MET A 145 8.22 2.37 5.93
C MET A 145 6.89 1.63 5.79
N GLY A 146 6.82 0.36 6.21
CA GLY A 146 5.59 -0.43 6.15
C GLY A 146 4.45 0.18 6.98
N ARG A 147 4.73 0.62 8.22
CA ARG A 147 3.72 1.30 9.05
C ARG A 147 3.18 2.57 8.40
N ARG A 148 4.04 3.35 7.74
CA ARG A 148 3.65 4.58 7.06
C ARG A 148 2.98 4.34 5.70
N ALA A 149 3.16 3.16 5.10
CA ALA A 149 2.44 2.77 3.89
C ALA A 149 0.95 2.48 4.14
N VAL A 150 0.58 2.07 5.36
CA VAL A 150 -0.81 1.69 5.70
C VAL A 150 -1.80 2.82 5.41
N PRO A 151 -1.61 4.08 5.84
CA PRO A 151 -2.51 5.18 5.49
C PRO A 151 -2.63 5.40 3.98
N ALA A 152 -1.50 5.33 3.28
CA ALA A 152 -1.47 5.50 1.83
C ALA A 152 -2.26 4.39 1.10
N MET A 153 -2.28 3.19 1.66
CA MET A 153 -3.05 2.05 1.14
C MET A 153 -4.54 2.18 1.45
N LEU A 154 -4.87 2.41 2.73
CA LEU A 154 -6.24 2.35 3.22
C LEU A 154 -6.97 3.70 3.15
N GLY A 155 -6.24 4.81 2.94
CA GLY A 155 -6.76 6.18 3.03
C GLY A 155 -6.76 6.70 4.46
N ASP A 156 -7.14 7.98 4.61
CA ASP A 156 -7.10 8.69 5.90
C ASP A 156 -8.21 8.28 6.87
N SER A 157 -9.21 7.53 6.39
CA SER A 157 -10.37 7.12 7.18
C SER A 157 -10.48 5.60 7.22
N LEU A 158 -10.12 5.03 8.37
CA LEU A 158 -10.27 3.61 8.67
C LEU A 158 -11.63 3.34 9.29
N ARG A 159 -12.21 2.16 9.02
CA ARG A 159 -13.47 1.70 9.59
C ARG A 159 -13.24 0.40 10.34
N ALA A 160 -13.64 0.36 11.60
CA ALA A 160 -13.54 -0.83 12.45
C ALA A 160 -14.91 -1.23 13.00
N LEU A 161 -15.22 -2.52 12.92
CA LEU A 161 -16.35 -3.13 13.59
C LEU A 161 -15.85 -3.87 14.83
N PHE A 162 -16.33 -3.46 16.00
CA PHE A 162 -16.11 -4.19 17.25
C PHE A 162 -17.36 -5.00 17.59
N ILE A 163 -17.19 -6.29 17.83
CA ILE A 163 -18.24 -7.20 18.28
C ILE A 163 -17.77 -7.87 19.57
N GLY A 164 -18.54 -7.70 20.63
CA GLY A 164 -18.13 -8.26 21.91
C GLY A 164 -19.13 -8.01 23.04
N ASN A 165 -18.64 -8.08 24.26
CA ASN A 165 -19.45 -7.91 25.46
C ASN A 165 -18.93 -6.73 26.30
N SER A 166 -19.29 -6.67 27.57
CA SER A 166 -18.89 -5.59 28.50
C SER A 166 -17.37 -5.36 28.57
N TYR A 167 -16.54 -6.36 28.29
CA TYR A 167 -15.08 -6.17 28.23
C TYR A 167 -14.66 -5.28 27.06
N THR A 168 -15.35 -5.31 25.92
CA THR A 168 -15.10 -4.40 24.81
C THR A 168 -15.42 -2.95 25.17
N GLN A 169 -16.40 -2.74 26.05
CA GLN A 169 -16.78 -1.41 26.54
C GLN A 169 -15.94 -0.96 27.74
N TYR A 170 -15.34 -1.91 28.46
CA TYR A 170 -14.58 -1.64 29.68
C TYR A 170 -13.46 -0.64 29.42
N ASN A 171 -13.28 0.31 30.35
CA ASN A 171 -12.33 1.41 30.24
C ASN A 171 -12.44 2.24 28.93
N ARG A 172 -13.60 2.21 28.28
CA ARG A 172 -13.81 2.93 27.00
C ARG A 172 -12.81 2.48 25.92
N LEU A 173 -12.52 1.18 25.80
CA LEU A 173 -11.52 0.60 24.91
C LEU A 173 -11.62 1.18 23.49
N VAL A 174 -12.82 1.25 22.92
CA VAL A 174 -13.04 1.82 21.57
C VAL A 174 -12.52 3.25 21.46
N ARG A 175 -12.76 4.10 22.47
CA ARG A 175 -12.27 5.49 22.48
C ARG A 175 -10.75 5.54 22.60
N GLN A 176 -10.14 4.63 23.36
CA GLN A 176 -8.68 4.55 23.47
C GLN A 176 -8.06 4.17 22.12
N VAL A 177 -8.65 3.19 21.42
CA VAL A 177 -8.19 2.78 20.09
C VAL A 177 -8.35 3.93 19.08
N GLN A 178 -9.46 4.66 19.12
CA GLN A 178 -9.65 5.85 18.27
C GLN A 178 -8.64 6.96 18.58
N ALA A 179 -8.35 7.21 19.87
CA ALA A 179 -7.35 8.19 20.28
C ALA A 179 -5.94 7.77 19.85
N LEU A 180 -5.61 6.50 19.96
CA LEU A 180 -4.34 5.95 19.48
C LEU A 180 -4.21 6.09 17.96
N ALA A 181 -5.25 5.77 17.21
CA ALA A 181 -5.28 5.97 15.76
C ALA A 181 -5.07 7.45 15.41
N ALA A 182 -5.78 8.35 16.10
CA ALA A 182 -5.64 9.81 15.90
C ALA A 182 -4.23 10.32 16.21
N SER A 183 -3.58 9.79 17.24
CA SER A 183 -2.20 10.15 17.59
C SER A 183 -1.16 9.77 16.53
N THR A 184 -1.53 8.85 15.64
CA THR A 184 -0.71 8.42 14.49
C THR A 184 -1.18 9.00 13.16
N GLY A 185 -2.12 9.97 13.19
CA GLY A 185 -2.61 10.67 12.00
C GLY A 185 -3.75 9.96 11.28
N HIS A 186 -4.37 8.95 11.90
CA HIS A 186 -5.47 8.19 11.29
C HIS A 186 -6.82 8.57 11.87
N LYS A 187 -7.83 8.75 11.01
CA LYS A 187 -9.22 8.86 11.42
C LYS A 187 -9.84 7.46 11.46
N LEU A 188 -10.16 6.97 12.65
CA LEU A 188 -10.83 5.67 12.84
C LEU A 188 -12.31 5.86 13.14
N SER A 189 -13.17 5.47 12.21
CA SER A 189 -14.62 5.35 12.44
C SER A 189 -14.89 3.96 13.01
N VAL A 190 -15.59 3.91 14.13
CA VAL A 190 -15.90 2.64 14.81
C VAL A 190 -17.40 2.43 14.90
N LYS A 191 -17.84 1.22 14.51
CA LYS A 191 -19.15 0.68 14.88
C LYS A 191 -18.93 -0.36 15.98
N LEU A 192 -19.68 -0.25 17.07
CA LEU A 192 -19.64 -1.16 18.20
C LEU A 192 -20.98 -1.88 18.29
N VAL A 193 -20.93 -3.21 18.28
CA VAL A 193 -22.05 -4.09 18.63
C VAL A 193 -21.66 -4.84 19.91
N GLU A 194 -22.24 -4.42 21.03
CA GLU A 194 -21.88 -4.90 22.37
C GLU A 194 -23.12 -5.31 23.15
N HIS A 195 -23.06 -6.48 23.73
CA HIS A 195 -24.08 -6.97 24.65
C HIS A 195 -23.42 -7.62 25.87
N GLY A 196 -23.71 -7.08 27.06
CA GLY A 196 -23.12 -7.54 28.32
C GLY A 196 -23.28 -9.03 28.56
N GLY A 197 -22.17 -9.73 28.84
CA GLY A 197 -22.17 -11.17 29.12
C GLY A 197 -22.45 -12.07 27.90
N TRP A 198 -22.39 -11.55 26.70
CA TRP A 198 -22.58 -12.36 25.49
C TRP A 198 -21.29 -13.02 25.03
N THR A 199 -21.44 -14.21 24.48
CA THR A 199 -20.42 -14.93 23.71
C THR A 199 -20.59 -14.66 22.25
N LEU A 200 -19.54 -14.91 21.45
CA LEU A 200 -19.60 -14.81 19.97
C LEU A 200 -20.67 -15.73 19.37
N ARG A 201 -20.98 -16.86 20.03
CA ARG A 201 -22.08 -17.75 19.61
C ARG A 201 -23.43 -17.01 19.63
N LYS A 202 -23.69 -16.17 20.66
CA LYS A 202 -24.93 -15.38 20.73
C LYS A 202 -24.95 -14.31 19.66
N HIS A 203 -23.81 -13.65 19.42
CA HIS A 203 -23.66 -12.67 18.34
C HIS A 203 -23.90 -13.27 16.96
N ALA A 204 -23.44 -14.50 16.71
CA ALA A 204 -23.63 -15.21 15.44
C ALA A 204 -25.12 -15.48 15.07
N ALA A 205 -26.01 -15.43 16.04
CA ALA A 205 -27.44 -15.58 15.84
C ALA A 205 -28.21 -14.24 15.96
N ASN A 206 -27.53 -13.13 16.23
CA ASN A 206 -28.19 -11.86 16.50
C ASN A 206 -28.30 -11.02 15.20
N PRO A 207 -29.53 -10.58 14.84
CA PRO A 207 -29.74 -9.79 13.62
C PRO A 207 -28.89 -8.49 13.56
N GLU A 208 -28.80 -7.75 14.67
CA GLU A 208 -28.02 -6.51 14.74
C GLU A 208 -26.54 -6.75 14.40
N THR A 209 -25.97 -7.83 14.97
CA THR A 209 -24.58 -8.22 14.69
C THR A 209 -24.40 -8.62 13.22
N LEU A 210 -25.33 -9.42 12.70
CA LEU A 210 -25.27 -9.87 11.31
C LEU A 210 -25.44 -8.70 10.33
N ASP A 211 -26.32 -7.75 10.63
CA ASP A 211 -26.53 -6.57 9.82
C ASP A 211 -25.30 -5.64 9.86
N ALA A 212 -24.67 -5.48 11.03
CA ALA A 212 -23.41 -4.75 11.12
C ALA A 212 -22.29 -5.39 10.29
N ILE A 213 -22.20 -6.72 10.27
CA ILE A 213 -21.25 -7.45 9.42
C ILE A 213 -21.58 -7.24 7.93
N ARG A 214 -22.87 -7.35 7.55
CA ARG A 214 -23.35 -7.17 6.16
C ARG A 214 -23.19 -5.76 5.63
N GLU A 215 -23.18 -4.75 6.50
CA GLU A 215 -22.88 -3.36 6.11
C GLU A 215 -21.56 -3.26 5.33
N GLY A 216 -20.60 -4.15 5.66
CA GLY A 216 -19.35 -4.29 4.93
C GLY A 216 -18.44 -3.05 4.97
N ASN A 217 -17.44 -3.02 4.10
CA ASN A 217 -16.43 -1.96 4.02
C ASN A 217 -15.67 -1.72 5.34
N TRP A 218 -15.48 -2.78 6.13
CA TRP A 218 -14.66 -2.76 7.33
C TRP A 218 -13.20 -3.02 6.98
N ASP A 219 -12.29 -2.13 7.44
CA ASP A 219 -10.86 -2.38 7.37
C ASP A 219 -10.43 -3.37 8.47
N PHE A 220 -11.13 -3.33 9.60
CA PHE A 220 -10.90 -4.23 10.74
C PHE A 220 -12.22 -4.74 11.31
N VAL A 221 -12.24 -6.02 11.67
CA VAL A 221 -13.29 -6.59 12.50
C VAL A 221 -12.63 -7.18 13.76
N ILE A 222 -12.97 -6.63 14.90
CA ILE A 222 -12.44 -7.01 16.20
C ILE A 222 -13.48 -7.82 16.93
N LEU A 223 -13.15 -9.06 17.25
CA LEU A 223 -14.01 -9.99 17.95
C LEU A 223 -13.48 -10.21 19.36
N GLN A 224 -14.33 -10.02 20.37
CA GLN A 224 -14.00 -10.30 21.75
C GLN A 224 -15.02 -11.30 22.30
N ASP A 225 -14.53 -12.43 22.78
CA ASP A 225 -15.35 -13.47 23.42
C ASP A 225 -15.13 -13.49 24.94
N GLN A 226 -16.00 -14.18 25.62
CA GLN A 226 -15.88 -14.49 27.06
C GLN A 226 -15.59 -15.98 27.18
N SER A 227 -14.52 -16.30 27.89
CA SER A 227 -14.19 -17.68 28.28
C SER A 227 -15.04 -18.15 29.46
#